data_80ca6013a983493be7a8055593e8014a
#
_entry.id   80ca6013a983493be7a8055593e8014a
#
_cell.length_a   1.000
_cell.length_b   1.000
_cell.length_c   1.000
_cell.angle_alpha   90.00
_cell.angle_beta   90.00
_cell.angle_gamma   90.00
#
_symmetry.space_group_name_H-M   'P 1'
#
loop_
_entity.id
_entity.type
_entity.pdbx_description
1 polymer ?
#
loop_
_entity_poly.entity_id
_entity_poly.type
_entity_poly.pdbx_seq_one_letter_code
_entity_poly.pdbx_strand_id
1 'polypeptide(L)'
;MRRVVITGIGLITPLGANAEASWAKLLRGDSGIKPIESFDVDDLPAKIAGTINELDSVEGAFRPDEWLEPKEQRKIDRFILLGLVAASQAVTDSGWLPENDEDRIKTGVIIGSGIGGL
;
A
#
# COMPACT_ATOMS: atom_id res chain seq x y z
N MET A 1 -2.03 -24.70 -22.78
CA MET A 1 -1.25 -23.93 -21.78
C MET A 1 -2.23 -23.05 -21.02
N ARG A 2 -2.25 -23.07 -19.67
CA ARG A 2 -3.12 -22.16 -18.88
C ARG A 2 -2.54 -20.74 -18.94
N ARG A 3 -3.39 -19.76 -19.24
CA ARG A 3 -3.00 -18.35 -19.19
C ARG A 3 -3.36 -17.79 -17.81
N VAL A 4 -2.44 -17.01 -17.24
CA VAL A 4 -2.66 -16.27 -16.00
C VAL A 4 -2.66 -14.78 -16.35
N VAL A 5 -3.61 -14.06 -15.82
CA VAL A 5 -3.78 -12.62 -16.06
C VAL A 5 -3.89 -11.89 -14.73
N ILE A 6 -3.43 -10.63 -14.70
CA ILE A 6 -3.66 -9.70 -13.59
C ILE A 6 -5.00 -9.03 -13.85
N THR A 7 -5.91 -9.08 -12.89
CA THR A 7 -7.27 -8.52 -13.01
C THR A 7 -7.49 -7.30 -12.15
N GLY A 8 -6.63 -7.05 -11.18
CA GLY A 8 -6.71 -5.87 -10.32
C GLY A 8 -5.37 -5.55 -9.66
N ILE A 9 -5.13 -4.26 -9.44
CA ILE A 9 -3.91 -3.75 -8.83
C ILE A 9 -4.27 -2.81 -7.66
N GLY A 10 -3.61 -3.02 -6.53
CA GLY A 10 -3.63 -2.09 -5.40
C GLY A 10 -2.20 -1.73 -5.01
N LEU A 11 -1.94 -0.44 -4.85
CA LEU A 11 -0.60 0.07 -4.52
C LEU A 11 -0.67 1.14 -3.42
N ILE A 12 0.27 1.05 -2.50
CA ILE A 12 0.65 2.15 -1.62
C ILE A 12 2.16 2.32 -1.74
N THR A 13 2.60 3.43 -2.27
CA THR A 13 4.00 3.70 -2.57
C THR A 13 4.41 5.08 -2.05
N PRO A 14 5.72 5.38 -1.96
CA PRO A 14 6.19 6.74 -1.69
C PRO A 14 5.74 7.78 -2.72
N LEU A 15 5.29 7.35 -3.90
CA LEU A 15 4.75 8.23 -4.93
C LEU A 15 3.26 8.51 -4.75
N GLY A 16 2.48 7.56 -4.21
CA GLY A 16 1.04 7.74 -4.04
C GLY A 16 0.35 6.60 -3.31
N ALA A 17 -0.84 6.87 -2.81
CA ALA A 17 -1.65 5.95 -2.03
C ALA A 17 -2.51 4.99 -2.87
N ASN A 18 -2.38 5.03 -4.18
CA ASN A 18 -3.06 4.11 -5.10
C ASN A 18 -2.27 3.98 -6.42
N ALA A 19 -2.71 3.07 -7.29
CA ALA A 19 -2.04 2.77 -8.54
C ALA A 19 -2.03 3.98 -9.49
N GLU A 20 -3.14 4.71 -9.61
CA GLU A 20 -3.28 5.86 -10.51
C GLU A 20 -2.34 7.00 -10.11
N ALA A 21 -2.36 7.41 -8.84
CA ALA A 21 -1.48 8.48 -8.34
C ALA A 21 0.00 8.09 -8.45
N SER A 22 0.34 6.84 -8.12
CA SER A 22 1.72 6.34 -8.25
C SER A 22 2.18 6.35 -9.69
N TRP A 23 1.35 5.90 -10.62
CA TRP A 23 1.65 5.85 -12.05
C TRP A 23 1.81 7.24 -12.66
N ALA A 24 0.89 8.16 -12.33
CA ALA A 24 0.97 9.54 -12.81
C ALA A 24 2.28 10.22 -12.41
N LYS A 25 2.70 10.05 -11.16
CA LYS A 25 3.98 10.59 -10.68
C LYS A 25 5.19 9.90 -11.32
N LEU A 26 5.12 8.59 -11.50
CA LEU A 26 6.17 7.83 -12.18
C LEU A 26 6.39 8.33 -13.61
N LEU A 27 5.32 8.57 -14.36
CA LEU A 27 5.39 9.11 -15.73
C LEU A 27 5.99 10.53 -15.80
N ARG A 28 5.83 11.32 -14.74
CA ARG A 28 6.48 12.64 -14.64
C ARG A 28 7.96 12.57 -14.26
N GLY A 29 8.45 11.40 -13.86
CA GLY A 29 9.81 11.22 -13.35
C GLY A 29 9.97 11.69 -11.89
N ASP A 30 8.88 11.81 -11.14
CA ASP A 30 8.92 12.18 -9.73
C ASP A 30 9.65 11.11 -8.91
N SER A 31 10.47 11.52 -7.94
CA SER A 31 11.11 10.61 -7.00
C SER A 31 10.32 10.50 -5.70
N GLY A 32 10.07 9.27 -5.27
CA GLY A 32 9.55 8.99 -3.94
C GLY A 32 10.63 8.89 -2.85
N ILE A 33 11.91 8.97 -3.24
CA ILE A 33 13.03 8.96 -2.29
C ILE A 33 13.29 10.39 -1.82
N LYS A 34 13.24 10.59 -0.49
CA LYS A 34 13.38 11.91 0.15
C LYS A 34 14.25 11.81 1.41
N PRO A 35 14.75 12.93 1.94
CA PRO A 35 15.35 12.95 3.27
C PRO A 35 14.38 12.37 4.31
N ILE A 36 14.92 11.66 5.28
CA ILE A 36 14.14 11.13 6.41
C ILE A 36 13.92 12.27 7.40
N GLU A 37 12.66 12.60 7.67
CA GLU A 37 12.26 13.69 8.58
C GLU A 37 11.54 13.18 9.83
N SER A 38 11.20 11.89 9.88
CA SER A 38 10.40 11.29 10.96
C SER A 38 11.19 11.01 12.24
N PHE A 39 12.52 10.96 12.15
CA PHE A 39 13.44 10.79 13.28
C PHE A 39 14.82 11.33 12.93
N ASP A 40 15.67 11.51 13.94
CA ASP A 40 17.04 11.97 13.76
C ASP A 40 17.90 10.89 13.08
N VAL A 41 18.57 11.27 12.00
CA VAL A 41 19.39 10.40 11.16
C VAL A 41 20.86 10.82 11.09
N ASP A 42 21.30 11.74 11.95
CA ASP A 42 22.64 12.31 11.88
C ASP A 42 23.73 11.26 12.03
N ASP A 43 23.48 10.26 12.85
CA ASP A 43 24.41 9.14 13.11
C ASP A 43 24.28 7.99 12.07
N LEU A 44 23.33 8.07 11.14
CA LEU A 44 23.08 6.99 10.18
C LEU A 44 23.84 7.21 8.87
N PRO A 45 24.36 6.15 8.23
CA PRO A 45 25.03 6.25 6.94
C PRO A 45 24.07 6.59 5.80
N ALA A 46 22.79 6.22 5.90
CA ALA A 46 21.74 6.55 4.94
C ALA A 46 20.76 7.57 5.55
N LYS A 47 20.58 8.69 4.86
CA LYS A 47 19.72 9.81 5.31
C LYS A 47 18.49 10.01 4.43
N ILE A 48 18.28 9.12 3.47
CA ILE A 48 17.15 9.17 2.53
C ILE A 48 16.42 7.84 2.54
N ALA A 49 15.10 7.90 2.34
CA ALA A 49 14.25 6.71 2.22
C ALA A 49 13.02 6.99 1.35
N GLY A 50 12.39 5.92 0.86
CA GLY A 50 11.05 5.95 0.30
C GLY A 50 10.02 5.77 1.40
N THR A 51 9.51 6.85 1.95
CA THR A 51 8.50 6.83 3.01
C THR A 51 7.10 7.06 2.44
N ILE A 52 6.11 6.41 3.03
CA ILE A 52 4.71 6.67 2.69
C ILE A 52 4.30 8.01 3.29
N ASN A 53 3.80 8.90 2.44
CA ASN A 53 3.40 10.24 2.85
C ASN A 53 1.95 10.23 3.39
N GLU A 54 1.75 10.74 4.59
CA GLU A 54 0.46 10.87 5.28
C GLU A 54 0.05 12.33 5.51
N LEU A 55 0.82 13.30 5.01
CA LEU A 55 0.50 14.71 5.19
C LEU A 55 -0.66 15.12 4.29
N ASP A 56 -1.69 15.70 4.86
CA ASP A 56 -2.89 16.16 4.16
C ASP A 56 -2.60 17.20 3.05
N SER A 57 -1.51 17.93 3.18
CA SER A 57 -1.07 18.91 2.20
C SER A 57 -0.49 18.32 0.91
N VAL A 58 -0.27 17.01 0.87
CA VAL A 58 0.35 16.33 -0.28
C VAL A 58 -0.71 15.61 -1.09
N GLU A 59 -0.82 15.96 -2.36
CA GLU A 59 -1.70 15.27 -3.31
C GLU A 59 -1.36 13.77 -3.40
N GLY A 60 -2.36 12.91 -3.21
CA GLY A 60 -2.21 11.47 -3.24
C GLY A 60 -1.54 10.90 -1.99
N ALA A 61 -1.52 11.63 -0.87
CA ALA A 61 -1.07 11.12 0.41
C ALA A 61 -1.95 9.96 0.90
N PHE A 62 -1.32 9.05 1.63
CA PHE A 62 -2.04 7.96 2.27
C PHE A 62 -2.79 8.45 3.51
N ARG A 63 -4.06 8.16 3.60
CA ARG A 63 -4.92 8.52 4.73
C ARG A 63 -5.47 7.26 5.39
N PRO A 64 -4.83 6.81 6.46
CA PRO A 64 -5.24 5.60 7.17
C PRO A 64 -6.71 5.61 7.61
N ASP A 65 -7.21 6.77 8.05
CA ASP A 65 -8.57 6.93 8.60
C ASP A 65 -9.68 6.75 7.54
N GLU A 66 -9.36 6.86 6.27
CA GLU A 66 -10.31 6.55 5.19
C GLU A 66 -10.54 5.04 5.02
N TRP A 67 -9.66 4.21 5.58
CA TRP A 67 -9.67 2.76 5.39
C TRP A 67 -9.99 2.00 6.66
N LEU A 68 -9.53 2.48 7.80
CA LEU A 68 -9.67 1.79 9.06
C LEU A 68 -9.82 2.81 10.20
N GLU A 69 -10.78 2.57 11.09
CA GLU A 69 -10.98 3.43 12.26
C GLU A 69 -9.71 3.51 13.13
N PRO A 70 -9.39 4.67 13.73
CA PRO A 70 -8.18 4.87 14.55
C PRO A 70 -8.04 3.86 15.71
N LYS A 71 -9.16 3.36 16.23
CA LYS A 71 -9.18 2.32 17.28
C LYS A 71 -8.66 0.99 16.77
N GLU A 72 -9.01 0.62 15.54
CA GLU A 72 -8.55 -0.63 14.92
C GLU A 72 -7.11 -0.51 14.42
N GLN A 73 -6.72 0.65 13.90
CA GLN A 73 -5.32 0.92 13.51
C GLN A 73 -4.34 0.68 14.66
N ARG A 74 -4.71 1.03 15.89
CA ARG A 74 -3.86 0.82 17.09
C ARG A 74 -3.67 -0.65 17.50
N LYS A 75 -4.44 -1.56 16.92
CA LYS A 75 -4.36 -3.00 17.21
C LYS A 75 -3.49 -3.78 16.22
N ILE A 76 -3.08 -3.14 15.15
CA ILE A 76 -2.31 -3.77 14.06
C ILE A 76 -1.05 -2.97 13.76
N ASP A 77 -0.02 -3.66 13.30
CA ASP A 77 1.19 -3.01 12.83
C ASP A 77 0.97 -2.30 11.49
N ARG A 78 1.79 -1.27 11.24
CA ARG A 78 1.70 -0.47 10.02
C ARG A 78 1.76 -1.30 8.74
N PHE A 79 2.62 -2.32 8.67
CA PHE A 79 2.73 -3.17 7.47
C PHE A 79 1.44 -3.93 7.18
N ILE A 80 0.70 -4.33 8.23
CA ILE A 80 -0.63 -4.98 8.10
C ILE A 80 -1.63 -4.00 7.50
N LEU A 81 -1.66 -2.76 8.00
CA LEU A 81 -2.54 -1.72 7.47
C LEU A 81 -2.27 -1.46 5.99
N LEU A 82 -1.01 -1.28 5.60
CA LEU A 82 -0.63 -1.06 4.21
C LEU A 82 -1.03 -2.26 3.32
N GLY A 83 -0.80 -3.48 3.81
CA GLY A 83 -1.20 -4.70 3.11
C GLY A 83 -2.70 -4.84 2.93
N LEU A 84 -3.48 -4.54 3.97
CA LEU A 84 -4.95 -4.55 3.91
C LEU A 84 -5.50 -3.54 2.90
N VAL A 85 -4.96 -2.32 2.90
CA VAL A 85 -5.42 -1.28 1.99
C VAL A 85 -5.05 -1.61 0.55
N ALA A 86 -3.83 -2.05 0.28
CA ALA A 86 -3.42 -2.47 -1.05
C ALA A 86 -4.26 -3.67 -1.55
N ALA A 87 -4.54 -4.64 -0.69
CA ALA A 87 -5.41 -5.77 -1.03
C ALA A 87 -6.84 -5.32 -1.32
N SER A 88 -7.39 -4.41 -0.52
CA SER A 88 -8.73 -3.85 -0.74
C SER A 88 -8.84 -3.12 -2.08
N GLN A 89 -7.84 -2.32 -2.44
CA GLN A 89 -7.76 -1.66 -3.74
C GLN A 89 -7.73 -2.69 -4.88
N ALA A 90 -6.89 -3.72 -4.77
CA ALA A 90 -6.76 -4.76 -5.80
C ALA A 90 -8.05 -5.55 -5.99
N VAL A 91 -8.75 -5.90 -4.90
CA VAL A 91 -10.04 -6.59 -4.96
C VAL A 91 -11.10 -5.72 -5.63
N THR A 92 -11.16 -4.43 -5.25
CA THR A 92 -12.10 -3.47 -5.86
C THR A 92 -11.82 -3.30 -7.36
N ASP A 93 -10.57 -3.12 -7.74
CA ASP A 93 -10.14 -2.95 -9.13
C ASP A 93 -10.43 -4.21 -9.99
N SER A 94 -10.24 -5.41 -9.41
CA SER A 94 -10.52 -6.67 -10.09
C SER A 94 -12.00 -6.93 -10.32
N GLY A 95 -12.88 -6.34 -9.54
CA GLY A 95 -14.30 -6.67 -9.49
C GLY A 95 -14.61 -8.09 -9.00
N TRP A 96 -13.63 -8.82 -8.48
CA TRP A 96 -13.79 -10.17 -7.98
C TRP A 96 -14.20 -10.18 -6.51
N LEU A 97 -15.46 -10.48 -6.25
CA LEU A 97 -16.02 -10.70 -4.92
C LEU A 97 -16.65 -12.09 -4.86
N PRO A 98 -16.01 -13.08 -4.25
CA PRO A 98 -16.57 -14.43 -4.15
C PRO A 98 -17.77 -14.46 -3.20
N GLU A 99 -18.97 -14.60 -3.74
CA GLU A 99 -20.23 -14.58 -2.98
C GLU A 99 -20.68 -15.97 -2.52
N ASN A 100 -20.33 -17.01 -3.27
CA ASN A 100 -20.70 -18.39 -3.00
C ASN A 100 -19.49 -19.23 -2.57
N ASP A 101 -19.76 -20.42 -1.99
CA ASP A 101 -18.72 -21.29 -1.48
C ASP A 101 -17.82 -21.87 -2.59
N GLU A 102 -18.34 -22.09 -3.79
CA GLU A 102 -17.54 -22.58 -4.92
C GLU A 102 -16.46 -21.58 -5.31
N ASP A 103 -16.79 -20.31 -5.38
CA ASP A 103 -15.85 -19.24 -5.71
C ASP A 103 -14.86 -18.99 -4.56
N ARG A 104 -15.34 -19.06 -3.30
CA ARG A 104 -14.48 -18.94 -2.12
C ARG A 104 -13.42 -20.03 -2.05
N ILE A 105 -13.79 -21.28 -2.33
CA ILE A 105 -12.84 -22.41 -2.36
C ILE A 105 -11.77 -22.23 -3.44
N LYS A 106 -12.10 -21.54 -4.54
CA LYS A 106 -11.17 -21.26 -5.65
C LYS A 106 -10.35 -19.99 -5.43
N THR A 107 -10.65 -19.20 -4.39
CA THR A 107 -9.99 -17.92 -4.10
C THR A 107 -9.00 -18.10 -2.95
N GLY A 108 -7.74 -17.78 -3.20
CA GLY A 108 -6.69 -17.81 -2.18
C GLY A 108 -6.09 -16.42 -1.94
N VAL A 109 -5.55 -16.21 -0.74
CA VAL A 109 -4.81 -15.01 -0.36
C VAL A 109 -3.38 -15.39 -0.03
N ILE A 110 -2.42 -14.73 -0.68
CA ILE A 110 -0.98 -14.92 -0.43
C ILE A 110 -0.37 -13.53 -0.25
N ILE A 111 0.15 -13.25 0.94
CA ILE A 111 0.81 -11.99 1.28
C ILE A 111 2.21 -12.28 1.77
N GLY A 112 3.20 -11.67 1.12
CA GLY A 112 4.59 -11.67 1.56
C GLY A 112 4.89 -10.43 2.40
N SER A 113 5.68 -10.61 3.45
CA SER A 113 6.23 -9.52 4.25
C SER A 113 7.73 -9.76 4.45
N GLY A 114 8.52 -8.69 4.44
CA GLY A 114 9.95 -8.77 4.69
C GLY A 114 10.22 -9.05 6.17
N ILE A 115 10.23 -7.99 6.99
CA ILE A 115 10.49 -8.09 8.44
C ILE A 115 9.18 -8.15 9.23
N GLY A 116 8.12 -7.52 8.72
CA GLY A 116 6.86 -7.36 9.44
C GLY A 116 6.90 -6.19 10.42
N GLY A 117 6.29 -6.36 11.59
CA GLY A 117 6.38 -5.43 12.71
C GLY A 117 7.57 -5.76 13.61
N LEU A 118 8.27 -4.72 14.09
CA LEU A 118 9.35 -4.78 15.08
C LEU A 118 8.92 -4.04 16.34
#